data_e243763bf53d15a16cb25139a092e1e5
#
_entry.id   e243763bf53d15a16cb25139a092e1e5
#
_cell.length_a   1.000
_cell.length_b   1.000
_cell.length_c   1.000
_cell.angle_alpha   90.00
_cell.angle_beta   90.00
_cell.angle_gamma   90.00
#
_symmetry.space_group_name_H-M   'P 1'
#
loop_
_entity.id
_entity.type
_entity.pdbx_description
1 polymer ?
#
loop_
_entity_poly.entity_id
_entity_poly.type
_entity_poly.pdbx_seq_one_letter_code
_entity_poly.pdbx_strand_id
1 'polypeptide(L)'
;RDRSVSRGLGDVYKRQVGGIEWVQREKDQEDIDKLAEKQKKQFAGCEIMGKKLGIIGLGAIGSMVANAAASLGMEVYGYDPYVSVRSAWSLSRMVKHIASIDELFETCDYITIHVPYMDSTKEMINKEAIDKMKDGVTLLNFARGELVDNQAVIEGLASGKVKHYVTDFPSAEIAGVDKVITIPHLGASTEESEENCAEMAVDQLMNYLENGNIVNSVNYPNCDLGEANCAARITVHHKNLPNMIGQLTAILAADGHNICLLYTSD
;
A
#
# COMPACT_ATOMS: atom_id res chain seq x y z
N ARG A 1 -21.93 -16.24 6.96
CA ARG A 1 -20.85 -15.34 6.51
C ARG A 1 -19.61 -15.73 7.27
N ASP A 2 -18.67 -16.32 6.58
CA ASP A 2 -17.44 -16.79 7.16
C ASP A 2 -16.59 -15.59 7.61
N ARG A 3 -16.49 -15.39 8.95
CA ARG A 3 -15.65 -14.35 9.56
C ARG A 3 -14.17 -14.76 9.63
N SER A 4 -13.81 -15.91 9.05
CA SER A 4 -12.45 -16.45 9.09
C SER A 4 -11.45 -15.61 8.27
N VAL A 5 -11.93 -14.91 7.24
CA VAL A 5 -11.10 -14.03 6.38
C VAL A 5 -10.54 -12.81 7.12
N SER A 6 -11.04 -12.49 8.32
CA SER A 6 -10.68 -11.31 9.09
C SER A 6 -9.54 -11.48 10.09
N ARG A 7 -8.89 -12.65 10.13
CA ARG A 7 -7.83 -12.93 11.11
C ARG A 7 -6.47 -12.69 10.50
N GLY A 8 -5.73 -11.72 11.00
CA GLY A 8 -4.43 -11.21 10.58
C GLY A 8 -3.68 -12.02 9.51
N LEU A 9 -3.54 -11.49 8.32
CA LEU A 9 -3.16 -12.19 7.08
C LEU A 9 -1.96 -13.14 7.21
N GLY A 10 -0.96 -12.80 7.97
CA GLY A 10 0.24 -13.62 8.09
C GLY A 10 0.13 -14.82 9.04
N ASP A 11 -0.47 -14.63 10.20
CA ASP A 11 -0.65 -15.71 11.20
C ASP A 11 -1.72 -16.71 10.72
N VAL A 12 -2.73 -16.22 10.00
CA VAL A 12 -3.80 -17.03 9.40
C VAL A 12 -3.23 -17.95 8.32
N TYR A 13 -2.39 -17.45 7.43
CA TYR A 13 -1.81 -18.28 6.36
C TYR A 13 -0.99 -19.45 6.92
N LYS A 14 -0.01 -19.18 7.80
CA LYS A 14 0.81 -20.25 8.42
C LYS A 14 -0.06 -21.25 9.18
N ARG A 15 -1.10 -20.81 9.86
CA ARG A 15 -1.98 -21.69 10.65
C ARG A 15 -2.99 -22.41 9.79
N GLN A 16 -3.54 -21.76 8.75
CA GLN A 16 -4.44 -22.42 7.81
C GLN A 16 -3.70 -23.46 6.96
N VAL A 17 -2.52 -23.12 6.41
CA VAL A 17 -1.71 -24.09 5.65
C VAL A 17 -1.27 -25.23 6.56
N GLY A 18 -0.75 -24.95 7.75
CA GLY A 18 -0.40 -25.97 8.73
C GLY A 18 -1.59 -26.81 9.17
N GLY A 19 -2.78 -26.22 9.28
CA GLY A 19 -4.03 -26.93 9.57
C GLY A 19 -4.46 -27.83 8.41
N ILE A 20 -4.35 -27.35 7.17
CA ILE A 20 -4.63 -28.14 5.95
C ILE A 20 -3.68 -29.33 5.85
N GLU A 21 -2.38 -29.08 5.97
CA GLU A 21 -1.35 -30.13 5.94
C GLU A 21 -1.56 -31.15 7.04
N TRP A 22 -1.95 -30.71 8.24
CA TRP A 22 -2.28 -31.59 9.34
C TRP A 22 -3.50 -32.46 9.02
N VAL A 23 -4.59 -31.89 8.52
CA VAL A 23 -5.79 -32.65 8.10
C VAL A 23 -5.45 -33.65 7.00
N GLN A 24 -4.64 -33.25 6.01
CA GLN A 24 -4.21 -34.15 4.93
C GLN A 24 -3.37 -35.32 5.45
N ARG A 25 -2.49 -35.08 6.44
CA ARG A 25 -1.68 -36.13 7.06
C ARG A 25 -2.51 -37.10 7.86
N GLU A 26 -3.53 -36.63 8.55
CA GLU A 26 -4.39 -37.45 9.41
C GLU A 26 -5.64 -38.01 8.68
N LYS A 27 -5.69 -37.92 7.33
CA LYS A 27 -6.86 -38.28 6.51
C LYS A 27 -7.35 -39.71 6.67
N ASP A 28 -6.47 -40.63 7.04
CA ASP A 28 -6.79 -42.06 7.15
C ASP A 28 -7.27 -42.46 8.58
N GLN A 29 -7.44 -41.48 9.49
CA GLN A 29 -7.99 -41.72 10.83
C GLN A 29 -9.51 -41.94 10.78
N GLU A 30 -10.00 -42.94 11.47
CA GLU A 30 -11.40 -43.36 11.47
C GLU A 30 -12.38 -42.27 11.99
N ASP A 31 -11.92 -41.41 12.93
CA ASP A 31 -12.68 -40.34 13.58
C ASP A 31 -12.00 -38.97 13.38
N ILE A 32 -11.62 -38.61 12.16
CA ILE A 32 -10.86 -37.40 11.85
C ILE A 32 -11.57 -36.10 12.29
N ASP A 33 -12.90 -36.06 12.25
CA ASP A 33 -13.73 -34.96 12.72
C ASP A 33 -13.59 -34.72 14.22
N LYS A 34 -13.64 -35.77 15.05
CA LYS A 34 -13.43 -35.69 16.49
C LYS A 34 -11.98 -35.31 16.82
N LEU A 35 -11.03 -35.84 16.05
CA LEU A 35 -9.62 -35.52 16.23
C LEU A 35 -9.35 -34.04 15.90
N ALA A 36 -9.92 -33.54 14.83
CA ALA A 36 -9.83 -32.13 14.42
C ALA A 36 -10.41 -31.20 15.50
N GLU A 37 -11.59 -31.50 16.01
CA GLU A 37 -12.22 -30.75 17.12
C GLU A 37 -11.36 -30.74 18.39
N LYS A 38 -10.72 -31.85 18.74
CA LYS A 38 -9.85 -31.96 19.91
C LYS A 38 -8.55 -31.14 19.73
N GLN A 39 -8.01 -31.11 18.50
CA GLN A 39 -6.72 -30.52 18.22
C GLN A 39 -6.78 -29.09 17.61
N LYS A 40 -7.96 -28.59 17.25
CA LYS A 40 -8.13 -27.27 16.64
C LYS A 40 -7.52 -26.12 17.44
N LYS A 41 -7.36 -26.27 18.76
CA LYS A 41 -6.76 -25.22 19.61
C LYS A 41 -5.33 -24.86 19.23
N GLN A 42 -4.55 -25.80 18.68
CA GLN A 42 -3.17 -25.52 18.21
C GLN A 42 -3.12 -24.56 17.02
N PHE A 43 -4.24 -24.43 16.28
CA PHE A 43 -4.39 -23.53 15.14
C PHE A 43 -5.18 -22.26 15.50
N ALA A 44 -5.47 -22.03 16.78
CA ALA A 44 -6.21 -20.85 17.21
C ALA A 44 -5.39 -19.58 16.99
N GLY A 45 -5.97 -18.59 16.29
CA GLY A 45 -5.40 -17.26 16.07
C GLY A 45 -6.03 -16.20 16.98
N CYS A 46 -5.59 -14.95 16.83
CA CYS A 46 -6.22 -13.79 17.44
C CYS A 46 -7.21 -13.12 16.47
N GLU A 47 -8.25 -12.49 17.01
CA GLU A 47 -9.16 -11.68 16.22
C GLU A 47 -8.50 -10.35 15.88
N ILE A 48 -8.84 -9.79 14.69
CA ILE A 48 -8.41 -8.45 14.27
C ILE A 48 -9.46 -7.38 14.62
N MET A 49 -10.72 -7.78 14.87
CA MET A 49 -11.77 -6.85 15.28
C MET A 49 -11.37 -6.12 16.57
N GLY A 50 -11.48 -4.80 16.58
CA GLY A 50 -11.07 -3.94 17.69
C GLY A 50 -9.56 -3.79 17.88
N LYS A 51 -8.72 -4.40 17.04
CA LYS A 51 -7.27 -4.15 17.00
C LYS A 51 -6.96 -2.89 16.22
N LYS A 52 -5.86 -2.23 16.60
CA LYS A 52 -5.42 -0.99 15.98
C LYS A 52 -4.46 -1.26 14.83
N LEU A 53 -4.81 -0.79 13.63
CA LEU A 53 -3.96 -0.84 12.45
C LEU A 53 -3.42 0.55 12.14
N GLY A 54 -2.10 0.70 12.16
CA GLY A 54 -1.39 1.86 11.67
C GLY A 54 -1.03 1.72 10.21
N ILE A 55 -1.36 2.71 9.39
CA ILE A 55 -1.08 2.73 7.96
C ILE A 55 -0.14 3.90 7.68
N ILE A 56 1.05 3.59 7.18
CA ILE A 56 2.04 4.57 6.76
C ILE A 56 1.95 4.74 5.24
N GLY A 57 1.46 5.91 4.81
CA GLY A 57 1.14 6.22 3.41
C GLY A 57 -0.31 5.93 3.06
N LEU A 58 -1.06 7.00 2.72
CA LEU A 58 -2.47 6.97 2.36
C LEU A 58 -2.69 7.27 0.87
N GLY A 59 -1.77 6.81 0.03
CA GLY A 59 -1.91 6.84 -1.42
C GLY A 59 -3.00 5.88 -1.93
N ALA A 60 -2.95 5.52 -3.21
CA ALA A 60 -3.96 4.67 -3.85
C ALA A 60 -4.15 3.31 -3.11
N ILE A 61 -3.07 2.64 -2.74
CA ILE A 61 -3.12 1.34 -2.06
C ILE A 61 -3.46 1.50 -0.58
N GLY A 62 -2.76 2.41 0.14
CA GLY A 62 -2.96 2.59 1.57
C GLY A 62 -4.38 3.00 1.94
N SER A 63 -5.03 3.85 1.13
CA SER A 63 -6.44 4.22 1.35
C SER A 63 -7.41 3.06 1.14
N MET A 64 -7.15 2.18 0.17
CA MET A 64 -7.97 0.96 -0.01
C MET A 64 -7.79 -0.01 1.17
N VAL A 65 -6.57 -0.21 1.64
CA VAL A 65 -6.28 -1.04 2.83
C VAL A 65 -6.94 -0.46 4.07
N ALA A 66 -6.89 0.87 4.26
CA ALA A 66 -7.55 1.56 5.35
C ALA A 66 -9.07 1.31 5.38
N ASN A 67 -9.72 1.46 4.23
CA ASN A 67 -11.16 1.24 4.11
C ASN A 67 -11.53 -0.23 4.34
N ALA A 68 -10.77 -1.16 3.79
CA ALA A 68 -10.99 -2.59 3.99
C ALA A 68 -10.83 -2.99 5.46
N ALA A 69 -9.78 -2.54 6.12
CA ALA A 69 -9.54 -2.83 7.54
C ALA A 69 -10.62 -2.23 8.44
N ALA A 70 -11.07 -1.01 8.17
CA ALA A 70 -12.19 -0.40 8.88
C ALA A 70 -13.49 -1.21 8.71
N SER A 71 -13.75 -1.72 7.49
CA SER A 71 -14.90 -2.58 7.20
C SER A 71 -14.83 -3.93 7.91
N LEU A 72 -13.62 -4.42 8.22
CA LEU A 72 -13.37 -5.63 9.01
C LEU A 72 -13.46 -5.39 10.53
N GLY A 73 -13.73 -4.16 10.96
CA GLY A 73 -13.91 -3.80 12.37
C GLY A 73 -12.62 -3.49 13.12
N MET A 74 -11.53 -3.19 12.40
CA MET A 74 -10.31 -2.67 13.02
C MET A 74 -10.46 -1.17 13.34
N GLU A 75 -9.74 -0.69 14.34
CA GLU A 75 -9.49 0.74 14.53
C GLU A 75 -8.31 1.15 13.66
N VAL A 76 -8.58 1.99 12.65
CA VAL A 76 -7.57 2.36 11.66
C VAL A 76 -7.02 3.75 11.92
N TYR A 77 -5.70 3.85 11.96
CA TYR A 77 -4.93 5.08 12.12
C TYR A 77 -4.05 5.28 10.89
N GLY A 78 -4.17 6.42 10.22
CA GLY A 78 -3.40 6.74 9.01
C GLY A 78 -2.43 7.89 9.23
N TYR A 79 -1.18 7.68 8.81
CA TYR A 79 -0.13 8.69 8.77
C TYR A 79 0.33 8.90 7.32
N ASP A 80 0.16 10.10 6.81
CA ASP A 80 0.68 10.52 5.51
C ASP A 80 0.82 12.05 5.48
N PRO A 81 2.04 12.60 5.55
CA PRO A 81 2.25 14.05 5.50
C PRO A 81 1.99 14.67 4.11
N TYR A 82 1.84 13.84 3.07
CA TYR A 82 1.66 14.26 1.67
C TYR A 82 0.33 13.79 1.08
N VAL A 83 -0.65 13.45 1.90
CA VAL A 83 -1.94 12.94 1.43
C VAL A 83 -2.59 13.90 0.43
N SER A 84 -2.92 13.40 -0.76
CA SER A 84 -3.61 14.19 -1.77
C SER A 84 -5.08 14.41 -1.36
N VAL A 85 -5.66 15.52 -1.81
CA VAL A 85 -7.11 15.78 -1.62
C VAL A 85 -7.94 14.63 -2.17
N ARG A 86 -7.57 14.07 -3.32
CA ARG A 86 -8.25 12.93 -3.94
C ARG A 86 -8.22 11.69 -3.05
N SER A 87 -7.06 11.36 -2.48
CA SER A 87 -6.92 10.23 -1.55
C SER A 87 -7.71 10.46 -0.28
N ALA A 88 -7.66 11.68 0.27
CA ALA A 88 -8.43 12.03 1.46
C ALA A 88 -9.96 11.87 1.26
N TRP A 89 -10.49 12.24 0.08
CA TRP A 89 -11.90 12.05 -0.26
C TRP A 89 -12.30 10.57 -0.40
N SER A 90 -11.38 9.68 -0.68
CA SER A 90 -11.64 8.23 -0.80
C SER A 90 -11.61 7.49 0.55
N LEU A 91 -11.13 8.13 1.61
CA LEU A 91 -11.02 7.52 2.93
C LEU A 91 -12.38 7.45 3.64
N SER A 92 -12.63 6.31 4.27
CA SER A 92 -13.75 6.15 5.20
C SER A 92 -13.62 7.11 6.39
N ARG A 93 -14.73 7.63 6.87
CA ARG A 93 -14.79 8.45 8.10
C ARG A 93 -14.34 7.71 9.37
N MET A 94 -14.22 6.37 9.29
CA MET A 94 -13.72 5.53 10.38
C MET A 94 -12.20 5.57 10.51
N VAL A 95 -11.48 6.05 9.47
CA VAL A 95 -10.03 6.19 9.49
C VAL A 95 -9.66 7.45 10.28
N LYS A 96 -8.88 7.26 11.33
CA LYS A 96 -8.41 8.35 12.21
C LYS A 96 -7.07 8.86 11.69
N HIS A 97 -6.94 10.16 11.51
CA HIS A 97 -5.66 10.78 11.19
C HIS A 97 -4.77 10.81 12.42
N ILE A 98 -3.49 10.51 12.24
CA ILE A 98 -2.45 10.65 13.25
C ILE A 98 -1.34 11.57 12.70
N ALA A 99 -0.92 12.55 13.49
CA ALA A 99 -0.01 13.60 13.02
C ALA A 99 1.47 13.20 13.14
N SER A 100 1.79 12.22 13.99
CA SER A 100 3.15 11.77 14.26
C SER A 100 3.28 10.28 13.98
N ILE A 101 4.34 9.91 13.28
CA ILE A 101 4.67 8.50 13.05
C ILE A 101 5.02 7.79 14.36
N ASP A 102 5.65 8.48 15.30
CA ASP A 102 5.99 7.93 16.62
C ASP A 102 4.72 7.58 17.41
N GLU A 103 3.69 8.44 17.38
CA GLU A 103 2.40 8.16 17.98
C GLU A 103 1.73 6.94 17.35
N LEU A 104 1.88 6.76 16.02
CA LEU A 104 1.40 5.57 15.33
C LEU A 104 2.11 4.31 15.82
N PHE A 105 3.44 4.37 15.98
CA PHE A 105 4.23 3.26 16.50
C PHE A 105 3.81 2.86 17.92
N GLU A 106 3.63 3.81 18.81
CA GLU A 106 3.22 3.59 20.19
C GLU A 106 1.79 3.07 20.33
N THR A 107 0.92 3.39 19.36
CA THR A 107 -0.52 3.15 19.48
C THR A 107 -0.97 1.83 18.86
N CYS A 108 -0.35 1.40 17.75
CA CYS A 108 -0.92 0.37 16.88
C CYS A 108 -0.42 -1.04 17.20
N ASP A 109 -1.33 -2.02 17.05
CA ASP A 109 -1.03 -3.45 17.22
C ASP A 109 -0.49 -4.08 15.92
N TYR A 110 -0.88 -3.50 14.77
CA TYR A 110 -0.45 -3.84 13.44
C TYR A 110 0.02 -2.58 12.73
N ILE A 111 1.09 -2.67 11.96
CA ILE A 111 1.62 -1.55 11.17
C ILE A 111 1.85 -2.05 9.75
N THR A 112 1.30 -1.33 8.77
CA THR A 112 1.46 -1.62 7.35
C THR A 112 2.02 -0.40 6.60
N ILE A 113 2.90 -0.67 5.64
CA ILE A 113 3.70 0.35 4.96
C ILE A 113 3.25 0.43 3.50
N HIS A 114 2.92 1.64 3.02
CA HIS A 114 2.45 1.92 1.66
C HIS A 114 3.08 3.19 1.08
N VAL A 115 4.36 3.44 1.40
CA VAL A 115 5.12 4.57 0.85
C VAL A 115 6.10 4.10 -0.23
N PRO A 116 6.45 4.96 -1.20
CA PRO A 116 7.50 4.66 -2.17
C PRO A 116 8.88 4.62 -1.49
N TYR A 117 9.80 3.89 -2.13
CA TYR A 117 11.21 3.97 -1.75
C TYR A 117 11.80 5.31 -2.22
N MET A 118 12.39 6.03 -1.29
CA MET A 118 13.13 7.28 -1.47
C MET A 118 14.27 7.31 -0.44
N ASP A 119 15.25 8.19 -0.62
CA ASP A 119 16.32 8.35 0.38
C ASP A 119 15.79 8.66 1.79
N SER A 120 14.68 9.39 1.88
CA SER A 120 14.03 9.75 3.14
C SER A 120 13.21 8.61 3.77
N THR A 121 12.86 7.58 3.01
CA THR A 121 12.06 6.41 3.48
C THR A 121 12.90 5.14 3.60
N LYS A 122 14.16 5.17 3.13
CA LYS A 122 15.07 4.05 3.27
C LYS A 122 15.21 3.65 4.75
N GLU A 123 15.04 2.36 5.03
CA GLU A 123 15.15 1.79 6.38
C GLU A 123 14.38 2.60 7.45
N MET A 124 13.21 3.15 7.05
CA MET A 124 12.38 3.90 7.99
C MET A 124 11.87 3.05 9.16
N ILE A 125 11.79 1.74 8.96
CA ILE A 125 11.56 0.76 10.02
C ILE A 125 12.90 0.17 10.42
N ASN A 126 13.62 0.90 11.21
CA ASN A 126 14.90 0.53 11.81
C ASN A 126 14.74 0.18 13.30
N LYS A 127 15.83 -0.06 13.98
CA LYS A 127 15.84 -0.39 15.41
C LYS A 127 15.16 0.68 16.26
N GLU A 128 15.43 1.96 16.01
CA GLU A 128 14.84 3.06 16.78
C GLU A 128 13.30 3.10 16.62
N ALA A 129 12.82 2.91 15.39
CA ALA A 129 11.39 2.82 15.11
C ALA A 129 10.75 1.61 15.82
N ILE A 130 11.39 0.44 15.76
CA ILE A 130 10.89 -0.78 16.41
C ILE A 130 10.87 -0.61 17.93
N ASP A 131 11.88 0.01 18.53
CA ASP A 131 11.92 0.25 19.98
C ASP A 131 10.76 1.14 20.48
N LYS A 132 10.24 2.06 19.64
CA LYS A 132 9.07 2.89 19.92
C LYS A 132 7.74 2.15 19.78
N MET A 133 7.70 1.03 19.04
CA MET A 133 6.47 0.28 18.79
C MET A 133 5.94 -0.40 20.04
N LYS A 134 4.68 -0.80 20.01
CA LYS A 134 4.09 -1.65 21.06
C LYS A 134 4.78 -3.01 21.10
N ASP A 135 4.91 -3.56 22.29
CA ASP A 135 5.37 -4.94 22.45
C ASP A 135 4.40 -5.91 21.78
N GLY A 136 4.94 -6.83 20.99
CA GLY A 136 4.14 -7.78 20.23
C GLY A 136 3.46 -7.20 18.99
N VAL A 137 3.99 -6.10 18.42
CA VAL A 137 3.51 -5.53 17.15
C VAL A 137 3.67 -6.53 16.00
N THR A 138 2.75 -6.47 15.05
CA THR A 138 2.87 -7.19 13.76
C THR A 138 3.16 -6.20 12.64
N LEU A 139 4.26 -6.42 11.94
CA LEU A 139 4.69 -5.59 10.81
C LEU A 139 4.27 -6.22 9.47
N LEU A 140 3.76 -5.40 8.57
CA LEU A 140 3.33 -5.78 7.23
C LEU A 140 4.04 -4.87 6.22
N ASN A 141 4.84 -5.44 5.32
CA ASN A 141 5.53 -4.68 4.28
C ASN A 141 5.24 -5.29 2.90
N PHE A 142 4.33 -4.68 2.18
CA PHE A 142 3.98 -5.00 0.80
C PHE A 142 4.28 -3.82 -0.14
N ALA A 143 5.20 -2.94 0.27
CA ALA A 143 5.58 -1.76 -0.52
C ALA A 143 6.93 -1.93 -1.20
N ARG A 144 8.03 -1.94 -0.43
CA ARG A 144 9.40 -2.15 -0.92
C ARG A 144 10.27 -2.74 0.19
N GLY A 145 11.18 -3.67 -0.16
CA GLY A 145 12.06 -4.34 0.80
C GLY A 145 12.94 -3.37 1.58
N GLU A 146 13.49 -2.38 0.88
CA GLU A 146 14.46 -1.41 1.41
C GLU A 146 13.88 -0.40 2.44
N LEU A 147 12.58 -0.43 2.67
CA LEU A 147 11.92 0.39 3.70
C LEU A 147 12.14 -0.14 5.10
N VAL A 148 12.58 -1.38 5.23
CA VAL A 148 12.72 -2.10 6.50
C VAL A 148 14.15 -2.61 6.66
N ASP A 149 14.75 -2.31 7.82
CA ASP A 149 15.99 -2.93 8.25
C ASP A 149 15.71 -4.36 8.73
N ASN A 150 16.07 -5.34 7.91
CA ASN A 150 15.84 -6.76 8.19
C ASN A 150 16.52 -7.21 9.48
N GLN A 151 17.74 -6.72 9.77
CA GLN A 151 18.47 -7.08 10.98
C GLN A 151 17.75 -6.57 12.25
N ALA A 152 17.26 -5.34 12.20
CA ALA A 152 16.48 -4.77 13.30
C ALA A 152 15.17 -5.54 13.54
N VAL A 153 14.53 -6.01 12.48
CA VAL A 153 13.33 -6.86 12.60
C VAL A 153 13.65 -8.21 13.22
N ILE A 154 14.76 -8.87 12.82
CA ILE A 154 15.20 -10.14 13.40
C ILE A 154 15.48 -9.99 14.90
N GLU A 155 16.16 -8.92 15.32
CA GLU A 155 16.39 -8.60 16.73
C GLU A 155 15.08 -8.34 17.48
N GLY A 156 14.13 -7.62 16.85
CA GLY A 156 12.80 -7.35 17.38
C GLY A 156 11.97 -8.62 17.56
N LEU A 157 12.07 -9.57 16.64
CA LEU A 157 11.41 -10.89 16.74
C LEU A 157 12.01 -11.72 17.87
N ALA A 158 13.33 -11.72 18.02
CA ALA A 158 14.04 -12.46 19.06
C ALA A 158 13.73 -11.92 20.47
N SER A 159 13.61 -10.60 20.62
CA SER A 159 13.26 -9.95 21.89
C SER A 159 11.76 -10.05 22.23
N GLY A 160 10.89 -10.37 21.25
CA GLY A 160 9.45 -10.37 21.38
C GLY A 160 8.80 -8.99 21.20
N LYS A 161 9.57 -7.96 20.89
CA LYS A 161 9.08 -6.63 20.53
C LYS A 161 8.21 -6.69 19.27
N VAL A 162 8.70 -7.41 18.25
CA VAL A 162 7.94 -7.77 17.04
C VAL A 162 7.39 -9.18 17.21
N LYS A 163 6.08 -9.36 17.02
CA LYS A 163 5.42 -10.65 17.08
C LYS A 163 5.52 -11.42 15.78
N HIS A 164 5.26 -10.75 14.67
CA HIS A 164 5.35 -11.30 13.31
C HIS A 164 5.80 -10.23 12.32
N TYR A 165 6.52 -10.65 11.30
CA TYR A 165 6.82 -9.85 10.13
C TYR A 165 6.33 -10.55 8.86
N VAL A 166 5.56 -9.84 8.04
CA VAL A 166 4.99 -10.36 6.80
C VAL A 166 5.43 -9.47 5.65
N THR A 167 6.00 -10.07 4.61
CA THR A 167 6.46 -9.32 3.44
C THR A 167 6.40 -10.16 2.17
N ASP A 168 6.24 -9.51 1.03
CA ASP A 168 6.40 -10.11 -0.30
C ASP A 168 7.75 -9.77 -0.96
N PHE A 169 8.71 -9.29 -0.17
CA PHE A 169 10.10 -9.06 -0.56
C PHE A 169 11.05 -10.05 0.15
N PRO A 170 11.09 -11.31 -0.28
CA PRO A 170 11.94 -12.31 0.33
C PRO A 170 13.42 -11.97 0.12
N SER A 171 14.23 -12.11 1.17
CA SER A 171 15.70 -12.05 1.12
C SER A 171 16.30 -13.26 1.82
N ALA A 172 17.58 -13.54 1.56
CA ALA A 172 18.28 -14.63 2.22
C ALA A 172 18.37 -14.47 3.74
N GLU A 173 18.32 -13.22 4.24
CA GLU A 173 18.43 -12.90 5.65
C GLU A 173 17.17 -13.27 6.44
N ILE A 174 15.98 -13.10 5.83
CA ILE A 174 14.70 -13.28 6.51
C ILE A 174 13.98 -14.57 6.10
N ALA A 175 14.39 -15.20 5.00
CA ALA A 175 13.78 -16.44 4.54
C ALA A 175 14.03 -17.58 5.56
N GLY A 176 12.95 -18.15 6.06
CA GLY A 176 13.03 -19.24 7.04
C GLY A 176 13.23 -18.81 8.51
N VAL A 177 13.37 -17.51 8.79
CA VAL A 177 13.39 -17.01 10.17
C VAL A 177 12.03 -17.27 10.82
N ASP A 178 12.03 -17.76 12.07
CA ASP A 178 10.77 -18.00 12.79
C ASP A 178 9.96 -16.71 12.93
N LYS A 179 8.63 -16.83 12.84
CA LYS A 179 7.65 -15.71 12.87
C LYS A 179 7.77 -14.69 11.71
N VAL A 180 8.64 -14.95 10.72
CA VAL A 180 8.64 -14.24 9.45
C VAL A 180 7.83 -15.04 8.43
N ILE A 181 6.97 -14.35 7.68
CA ILE A 181 6.21 -14.90 6.58
C ILE A 181 6.61 -14.16 5.32
N THR A 182 7.35 -14.84 4.46
CA THR A 182 7.72 -14.32 3.15
C THR A 182 6.87 -15.00 2.09
N ILE A 183 6.29 -14.20 1.19
CA ILE A 183 5.54 -14.69 0.04
C ILE A 183 6.18 -14.14 -1.24
N PRO A 184 5.96 -14.77 -2.40
CA PRO A 184 6.35 -14.18 -3.68
C PRO A 184 5.59 -12.88 -3.95
N HIS A 185 6.23 -11.93 -4.64
CA HIS A 185 5.64 -10.65 -5.02
C HIS A 185 4.64 -10.84 -6.17
N LEU A 186 3.42 -11.25 -5.86
CA LEU A 186 2.38 -11.61 -6.82
C LEU A 186 1.22 -10.60 -6.91
N GLY A 187 1.36 -9.42 -6.30
CA GLY A 187 0.26 -8.46 -6.17
C GLY A 187 -0.39 -8.00 -7.48
N ALA A 188 0.36 -8.02 -8.59
CA ALA A 188 -0.11 -7.66 -9.92
C ALA A 188 0.07 -8.79 -10.95
N SER A 189 0.33 -10.02 -10.50
CA SER A 189 0.64 -11.15 -11.38
C SER A 189 -0.60 -12.03 -11.58
N THR A 190 -1.68 -11.43 -12.07
CA THR A 190 -2.89 -12.14 -12.54
C THR A 190 -3.16 -11.77 -13.99
N GLU A 191 -3.82 -12.66 -14.74
CA GLU A 191 -4.19 -12.41 -16.14
C GLU A 191 -5.02 -11.12 -16.26
N GLU A 192 -5.99 -10.92 -15.36
CA GLU A 192 -6.83 -9.73 -15.35
C GLU A 192 -6.03 -8.45 -15.06
N SER A 193 -5.01 -8.52 -14.20
CA SER A 193 -4.14 -7.37 -13.92
C SER A 193 -3.30 -6.98 -15.13
N GLU A 194 -2.78 -7.96 -15.86
CA GLU A 194 -2.01 -7.73 -17.08
C GLU A 194 -2.89 -7.13 -18.19
N GLU A 195 -4.10 -7.68 -18.41
CA GLU A 195 -5.07 -7.14 -19.35
C GLU A 195 -5.48 -5.71 -18.99
N ASN A 196 -5.87 -5.46 -17.75
CA ASN A 196 -6.23 -4.12 -17.26
C ASN A 196 -5.07 -3.11 -17.41
N CYS A 197 -3.83 -3.53 -17.17
CA CYS A 197 -2.67 -2.66 -17.37
C CYS A 197 -2.49 -2.30 -18.85
N ALA A 198 -2.69 -3.26 -19.76
CA ALA A 198 -2.60 -3.02 -21.20
C ALA A 198 -3.71 -2.06 -21.67
N GLU A 199 -4.96 -2.29 -21.28
CA GLU A 199 -6.09 -1.41 -21.59
C GLU A 199 -5.87 0.00 -21.07
N MET A 200 -5.51 0.14 -19.79
CA MET A 200 -5.22 1.44 -19.17
C MET A 200 -4.07 2.19 -19.87
N ALA A 201 -3.03 1.48 -20.30
CA ALA A 201 -1.91 2.10 -21.02
C ALA A 201 -2.36 2.65 -22.38
N VAL A 202 -3.20 1.90 -23.11
CA VAL A 202 -3.77 2.34 -24.39
C VAL A 202 -4.68 3.55 -24.18
N ASP A 203 -5.60 3.49 -23.22
CA ASP A 203 -6.53 4.60 -22.92
C ASP A 203 -5.79 5.88 -22.55
N GLN A 204 -4.75 5.78 -21.72
CA GLN A 204 -3.93 6.93 -21.34
C GLN A 204 -3.16 7.51 -22.54
N LEU A 205 -2.65 6.65 -23.41
CA LEU A 205 -1.96 7.07 -24.63
C LEU A 205 -2.92 7.75 -25.62
N MET A 206 -4.11 7.18 -25.81
CA MET A 206 -5.16 7.77 -26.63
C MET A 206 -5.60 9.14 -26.07
N ASN A 207 -5.82 9.21 -24.76
CA ASN A 207 -6.19 10.47 -24.10
C ASN A 207 -5.09 11.55 -24.27
N TYR A 208 -3.82 11.16 -24.27
CA TYR A 208 -2.72 12.10 -24.57
C TYR A 208 -2.74 12.53 -26.04
N LEU A 209 -2.87 11.60 -26.97
CA LEU A 209 -2.83 11.90 -28.41
C LEU A 209 -4.05 12.71 -28.88
N GLU A 210 -5.22 12.42 -28.35
CA GLU A 210 -6.48 13.04 -28.77
C GLU A 210 -6.76 14.35 -28.01
N ASN A 211 -6.41 14.39 -26.72
CA ASN A 211 -6.78 15.48 -25.82
C ASN A 211 -5.57 16.25 -25.26
N GLY A 212 -4.35 15.76 -25.40
CA GLY A 212 -3.15 16.36 -24.82
C GLY A 212 -3.09 16.23 -23.29
N ASN A 213 -3.91 15.38 -22.70
CA ASN A 213 -3.91 15.14 -21.26
C ASN A 213 -2.77 14.21 -20.84
N ILE A 214 -2.15 14.50 -19.70
CA ILE A 214 -1.09 13.69 -19.11
C ILE A 214 -1.62 13.10 -17.81
N VAL A 215 -1.78 11.79 -17.78
CA VAL A 215 -2.30 11.05 -16.63
C VAL A 215 -1.35 9.89 -16.32
N ASN A 216 -0.94 9.76 -15.06
CA ASN A 216 -0.05 8.70 -14.57
C ASN A 216 1.31 8.60 -15.29
N SER A 217 1.80 9.69 -15.85
CA SER A 217 3.12 9.72 -16.48
C SER A 217 4.22 9.56 -15.43
N VAL A 218 5.28 8.83 -15.79
CA VAL A 218 6.49 8.71 -14.96
C VAL A 218 7.39 9.94 -15.05
N ASN A 219 7.30 10.66 -16.17
CA ASN A 219 8.22 11.76 -16.52
C ASN A 219 7.63 13.15 -16.32
N TYR A 220 6.30 13.25 -16.28
CA TYR A 220 5.59 14.52 -16.23
C TYR A 220 4.53 14.49 -15.13
N PRO A 221 4.27 15.62 -14.48
CA PRO A 221 3.16 15.74 -13.55
C PRO A 221 1.82 15.58 -14.29
N ASN A 222 0.78 15.19 -13.55
CA ASN A 222 -0.56 15.08 -14.12
C ASN A 222 -1.06 16.45 -14.59
N CYS A 223 -1.55 16.50 -15.82
CA CYS A 223 -2.16 17.67 -16.42
C CYS A 223 -3.38 17.22 -17.23
N ASP A 224 -4.57 17.37 -16.67
CA ASP A 224 -5.82 16.89 -17.25
C ASP A 224 -6.83 18.04 -17.35
N LEU A 225 -7.23 18.38 -18.56
CA LEU A 225 -8.25 19.38 -18.89
C LEU A 225 -9.55 18.73 -19.43
N GLY A 226 -9.67 17.43 -19.35
CA GLY A 226 -10.77 16.66 -19.95
C GLY A 226 -10.69 16.62 -21.48
N GLU A 227 -11.81 16.34 -22.13
CA GLU A 227 -11.91 16.27 -23.59
C GLU A 227 -11.60 17.61 -24.26
N ALA A 228 -10.94 17.54 -25.41
CA ALA A 228 -10.59 18.72 -26.20
C ALA A 228 -11.79 19.21 -27.04
N ASN A 229 -12.69 19.96 -26.43
CA ASN A 229 -13.88 20.55 -27.07
C ASN A 229 -13.60 21.96 -27.64
N CYS A 230 -12.44 22.17 -28.26
CA CYS A 230 -12.00 23.45 -28.81
C CYS A 230 -11.36 23.29 -30.20
N ALA A 231 -11.19 24.37 -30.91
CA ALA A 231 -10.57 24.37 -32.24
C ALA A 231 -9.13 23.86 -32.24
N ALA A 232 -8.38 24.14 -31.17
CA ALA A 232 -7.04 23.63 -30.95
C ALA A 232 -6.69 23.63 -29.47
N ARG A 233 -5.91 22.61 -29.04
CA ARG A 233 -5.25 22.54 -27.76
C ARG A 233 -3.76 22.37 -27.98
N ILE A 234 -2.98 23.18 -27.31
CA ILE A 234 -1.51 23.15 -27.40
C ILE A 234 -0.97 22.70 -26.04
N THR A 235 -0.23 21.63 -26.05
CA THR A 235 0.48 21.12 -24.86
C THR A 235 1.97 21.42 -25.02
N VAL A 236 2.55 22.10 -24.04
CA VAL A 236 3.96 22.52 -24.08
C VAL A 236 4.70 21.86 -22.91
N HIS A 237 5.67 21.01 -23.22
CA HIS A 237 6.56 20.40 -22.24
C HIS A 237 7.83 21.24 -22.13
N HIS A 238 8.07 21.82 -20.96
CA HIS A 238 9.23 22.70 -20.75
C HIS A 238 9.81 22.50 -19.34
N LYS A 239 11.05 22.94 -19.16
CA LYS A 239 11.62 23.11 -17.83
C LYS A 239 11.00 24.33 -17.17
N ASN A 240 10.68 24.25 -15.88
CA ASN A 240 10.16 25.39 -15.13
C ASN A 240 11.26 26.47 -14.97
N LEU A 241 11.29 27.41 -15.91
CA LEU A 241 12.24 28.55 -15.94
C LEU A 241 11.47 29.84 -15.79
N PRO A 242 12.11 30.91 -15.27
CA PRO A 242 11.47 32.22 -15.16
C PRO A 242 10.94 32.72 -16.52
N ASN A 243 9.73 33.32 -16.49
CA ASN A 243 9.08 33.95 -17.65
C ASN A 243 8.66 33.01 -18.81
N MET A 244 8.50 31.69 -18.56
CA MET A 244 8.04 30.77 -19.62
C MET A 244 6.61 31.07 -20.07
N ILE A 245 5.68 31.29 -19.15
CA ILE A 245 4.30 31.67 -19.47
C ILE A 245 4.24 32.96 -20.27
N GLY A 246 5.02 33.99 -19.88
CA GLY A 246 5.08 35.26 -20.60
C GLY A 246 5.58 35.11 -22.04
N GLN A 247 6.57 34.28 -22.28
CA GLN A 247 7.09 34.03 -23.63
C GLN A 247 6.07 33.28 -24.49
N LEU A 248 5.45 32.23 -23.97
CA LEU A 248 4.46 31.43 -24.70
C LEU A 248 3.21 32.25 -25.05
N THR A 249 2.69 33.04 -24.11
CA THR A 249 1.52 33.87 -24.35
C THR A 249 1.83 35.02 -25.31
N ALA A 250 3.04 35.59 -25.27
CA ALA A 250 3.48 36.65 -26.21
C ALA A 250 3.55 36.12 -27.65
N ILE A 251 4.04 34.89 -27.87
CA ILE A 251 4.10 34.29 -29.21
C ILE A 251 2.69 34.12 -29.78
N LEU A 252 1.77 33.54 -29.00
CA LEU A 252 0.40 33.31 -29.44
C LEU A 252 -0.36 34.62 -29.68
N ALA A 253 -0.15 35.63 -28.84
CA ALA A 253 -0.74 36.95 -29.00
C ALA A 253 -0.21 37.68 -30.24
N ALA A 254 1.07 37.57 -30.55
CA ALA A 254 1.68 38.17 -31.74
C ALA A 254 1.12 37.59 -33.06
N ASP A 255 0.70 36.32 -33.03
CA ASP A 255 0.06 35.65 -34.16
C ASP A 255 -1.48 35.82 -34.18
N GLY A 256 -2.02 36.65 -33.31
CA GLY A 256 -3.44 36.99 -33.24
C GLY A 256 -4.34 35.93 -32.59
N HIS A 257 -3.76 34.95 -31.92
CA HIS A 257 -4.52 33.90 -31.21
C HIS A 257 -4.94 34.35 -29.81
N ASN A 258 -6.21 34.08 -29.46
CA ASN A 258 -6.73 34.29 -28.12
C ASN A 258 -6.65 33.00 -27.31
N ILE A 259 -6.15 33.09 -26.09
CA ILE A 259 -6.05 31.98 -25.15
C ILE A 259 -7.33 31.95 -24.34
N CYS A 260 -8.16 30.89 -24.53
CA CYS A 260 -9.40 30.74 -23.79
C CYS A 260 -9.15 30.15 -22.39
N LEU A 261 -8.19 29.23 -22.27
CA LEU A 261 -7.85 28.55 -21.01
C LEU A 261 -6.35 28.24 -20.97
N LEU A 262 -5.73 28.54 -19.86
CA LEU A 262 -4.36 28.18 -19.58
C LEU A 262 -4.32 27.35 -18.29
N TYR A 263 -3.75 26.17 -18.36
CA TYR A 263 -3.51 25.30 -17.21
C TYR A 263 -2.02 25.00 -17.11
N THR A 264 -1.47 25.05 -15.90
CA THR A 264 -0.07 24.74 -15.63
C THR A 264 0.01 23.70 -14.52
N SER A 265 0.97 22.78 -14.65
CA SER A 265 1.30 21.80 -13.63
C SER A 265 2.82 21.82 -13.39
N ASP A 266 3.22 21.76 -12.12
CA ASP A 266 4.63 21.78 -11.70
C ASP A 266 5.26 20.40 -11.82
#